data_6eb54d91a24f67d5b07e0e8256790913
#
_entry.id   6eb54d91a24f67d5b07e0e8256790913
#
_cell.length_a   1.000
_cell.length_b   1.000
_cell.length_c   1.000
_cell.angle_alpha   90.00
_cell.angle_beta   90.00
_cell.angle_gamma   90.00
#
_symmetry.space_group_name_H-M   'P 1'
#
loop_
_entity.id
_entity.type
_entity.pdbx_description
1 polymer ?
#
loop_
_entity_poly.entity_id
_entity_poly.type
_entity_poly.pdbx_seq_one_letter_code
_entity_poly.pdbx_strand_id
1 'polypeptide(L)'
;VLSPIMMGCVIAFVLNTIVTPIEDKLLSRIDNKFMNKIKRMLSIVLALLISFSLVFLIMKLIVPEVKNSLATFVVQLPDIYEIVKKEIIKIIPSAQENLSSTNLNVQEIANKGFETVSAWAGGIFSLVNSVFGVLASVVMASILAIYIVSSKETLTRQFDKLFKKFIPERIIKPMYYFFDVSNSTFKAFFTGQFIEAIILGVLCTLGMAALRLPYASMVGSFVGLTALVPMVGAYLGCIFGFLMLLPVSPFKAMVFIIFLLVLQQIEGNVIYPRVVGSSVGLPGMWVLVSVIVGGGLFNMVGIFFGVPVTAVIYKILKDQVN
;
A
#
# COMPACT_ATOMS: atom_id res chain seq x y z
N VAL A 1 -3.11 20.11 -15.44
CA VAL A 1 -2.13 21.05 -14.84
C VAL A 1 -2.04 20.87 -13.32
N LEU A 2 -3.14 20.67 -12.60
CA LEU A 2 -3.14 20.51 -11.13
C LEU A 2 -2.63 19.14 -10.63
N SER A 3 -2.79 18.08 -11.42
CA SER A 3 -2.41 16.73 -11.04
C SER A 3 -0.91 16.56 -10.67
N PRO A 4 0.07 17.07 -11.45
CA PRO A 4 1.48 17.01 -11.06
C PRO A 4 1.81 17.79 -9.78
N ILE A 5 1.11 18.92 -9.54
CA ILE A 5 1.30 19.71 -8.33
C ILE A 5 0.79 18.96 -7.10
N MET A 6 -0.41 18.39 -7.19
CA MET A 6 -0.96 17.57 -6.11
C MET A 6 -0.08 16.35 -5.84
N MET A 7 0.36 15.62 -6.88
CA MET A 7 1.31 14.53 -6.74
C MET A 7 2.63 14.99 -6.12
N GLY A 8 3.17 16.12 -6.54
CA GLY A 8 4.39 16.70 -5.97
C GLY A 8 4.28 17.00 -4.47
N CYS A 9 3.15 17.57 -4.04
CA CYS A 9 2.87 17.80 -2.61
C CYS A 9 2.77 16.50 -1.81
N VAL A 10 2.10 15.49 -2.38
CA VAL A 10 1.99 14.16 -1.77
C VAL A 10 3.35 13.50 -1.63
N ILE A 11 4.14 13.47 -2.71
CA ILE A 11 5.49 12.90 -2.71
C ILE A 11 6.38 13.68 -1.74
N ALA A 12 6.29 15.02 -1.71
CA ALA A 12 7.02 15.86 -0.76
C ALA A 12 6.70 15.50 0.69
N PHE A 13 5.43 15.26 1.00
CA PHE A 13 4.99 14.87 2.34
C PHE A 13 5.55 13.50 2.74
N VAL A 14 5.41 12.49 1.86
CA VAL A 14 5.95 11.14 2.09
C VAL A 14 7.46 11.17 2.22
N LEU A 15 8.18 11.87 1.32
CA LEU A 15 9.62 12.06 1.40
C LEU A 15 10.03 12.75 2.70
N ASN A 16 9.34 13.80 3.12
CA ASN A 16 9.66 14.49 4.37
C ASN A 16 9.53 13.59 5.60
N THR A 17 8.62 12.59 5.56
CA THR A 17 8.48 11.58 6.63
C THR A 17 9.70 10.68 6.72
N ILE A 18 10.38 10.39 5.60
CA ILE A 18 11.62 9.60 5.54
C ILE A 18 12.86 10.49 5.80
N VAL A 19 12.87 11.71 5.27
CA VAL A 19 13.98 12.67 5.42
C VAL A 19 14.20 13.06 6.88
N THR A 20 13.12 13.34 7.62
CA THR A 20 13.20 13.81 9.02
C THR A 20 13.98 12.84 9.92
N PRO A 21 13.70 11.51 9.96
CA PRO A 21 14.49 10.58 10.77
C PRO A 21 15.96 10.47 10.33
N ILE A 22 16.23 10.58 9.02
CA ILE A 22 17.61 10.56 8.48
C ILE A 22 18.37 11.80 8.96
N GLU A 23 17.72 12.97 8.90
CA GLU A 23 18.30 14.25 9.32
C GLU A 23 18.56 14.28 10.81
N ASP A 24 17.59 13.82 11.63
CA ASP A 24 17.65 13.91 13.10
C ASP A 24 18.50 12.81 13.75
N LYS A 25 18.54 11.60 13.20
CA LYS A 25 19.22 10.45 13.80
C LYS A 25 20.56 10.13 13.13
N LEU A 26 20.60 10.07 11.79
CA LEU A 26 21.78 9.62 11.06
C LEU A 26 22.83 10.74 10.93
N LEU A 27 22.38 11.97 10.71
CA LEU A 27 23.23 13.13 10.47
C LEU A 27 23.23 14.12 11.65
N SER A 28 22.82 13.69 12.84
CA SER A 28 22.72 14.53 14.06
C SER A 28 24.05 15.14 14.52
N ARG A 29 25.20 14.52 14.16
CA ARG A 29 26.55 14.96 14.55
C ARG A 29 27.09 16.16 13.76
N ILE A 30 26.35 16.65 12.77
CA ILE A 30 26.80 17.73 11.89
C ILE A 30 26.07 19.02 12.31
N ASP A 31 26.74 19.86 13.08
CA ASP A 31 26.14 21.07 13.67
C ASP A 31 26.87 22.35 13.21
N ASN A 32 26.81 22.66 11.92
CA ASN A 32 27.37 23.90 11.40
C ASN A 32 26.38 24.52 10.38
N LYS A 33 26.15 25.84 10.46
CA LYS A 33 25.12 26.57 9.71
C LYS A 33 25.18 26.41 8.18
N PHE A 34 26.38 26.25 7.64
CA PHE A 34 26.63 25.94 6.21
C PHE A 34 26.38 24.46 5.93
N MET A 35 26.72 23.58 6.87
CA MET A 35 26.53 22.13 6.77
C MET A 35 25.05 21.72 6.92
N ASN A 36 24.20 22.51 7.56
CA ASN A 36 22.75 22.21 7.67
C ASN A 36 22.04 22.19 6.31
N LYS A 37 22.47 23.03 5.36
CA LYS A 37 21.95 23.00 3.98
C LYS A 37 22.41 21.75 3.23
N ILE A 38 23.68 21.36 3.41
CA ILE A 38 24.25 20.13 2.82
C ILE A 38 23.65 18.89 3.46
N LYS A 39 23.48 18.88 4.79
CA LYS A 39 22.84 17.83 5.58
C LYS A 39 21.43 17.53 5.03
N ARG A 40 20.63 18.58 4.84
CA ARG A 40 19.28 18.44 4.31
C ARG A 40 19.25 17.93 2.86
N MET A 41 20.12 18.46 2.01
CA MET A 41 20.23 18.00 0.64
C MET A 41 20.66 16.53 0.56
N LEU A 42 21.63 16.13 1.40
CA LEU A 42 22.07 14.73 1.52
C LEU A 42 20.95 13.83 2.05
N SER A 43 20.19 14.27 3.04
CA SER A 43 19.03 13.52 3.58
C SER A 43 17.94 13.32 2.54
N ILE A 44 17.68 14.31 1.69
CA ILE A 44 16.71 14.21 0.59
C ILE A 44 17.20 13.21 -0.46
N VAL A 45 18.47 13.30 -0.85
CA VAL A 45 19.06 12.37 -1.82
C VAL A 45 19.05 10.94 -1.30
N LEU A 46 19.41 10.72 -0.03
CA LEU A 46 19.34 9.41 0.62
C LEU A 46 17.90 8.89 0.69
N ALA A 47 16.94 9.71 1.07
CA ALA A 47 15.53 9.33 1.12
C ALA A 47 15.00 8.94 -0.26
N LEU A 48 15.37 9.67 -1.30
CA LEU A 48 15.03 9.34 -2.68
C LEU A 48 15.69 8.03 -3.12
N LEU A 49 17.00 7.84 -2.88
CA LEU A 49 17.70 6.62 -3.21
C LEU A 49 17.09 5.40 -2.49
N ILE A 50 16.75 5.52 -1.21
CA ILE A 50 16.06 4.47 -0.44
C ILE A 50 14.71 4.16 -1.05
N SER A 51 13.91 5.19 -1.36
CA SER A 51 12.56 5.02 -1.93
C SER A 51 12.62 4.39 -3.32
N PHE A 52 13.50 4.86 -4.21
CA PHE A 52 13.69 4.29 -5.54
C PHE A 52 14.26 2.87 -5.50
N SER A 53 15.25 2.63 -4.62
CA SER A 53 15.83 1.29 -4.43
C SER A 53 14.78 0.30 -3.92
N LEU A 54 13.94 0.71 -2.99
CA LEU A 54 12.86 -0.12 -2.47
C LEU A 54 11.84 -0.47 -3.57
N VAL A 55 11.37 0.53 -4.31
CA VAL A 55 10.44 0.32 -5.44
C VAL A 55 11.07 -0.56 -6.51
N PHE A 56 12.33 -0.30 -6.89
CA PHE A 56 13.05 -1.10 -7.87
C PHE A 56 13.21 -2.55 -7.41
N LEU A 57 13.58 -2.77 -6.15
CA LEU A 57 13.71 -4.11 -5.57
C LEU A 57 12.39 -4.88 -5.60
N ILE A 58 11.30 -4.22 -5.18
CA ILE A 58 9.95 -4.77 -5.21
C ILE A 58 9.55 -5.13 -6.64
N MET A 59 9.75 -4.23 -7.60
CA MET A 59 9.43 -4.48 -9.00
C MET A 59 10.25 -5.64 -9.56
N LYS A 60 11.55 -5.69 -9.28
CA LYS A 60 12.45 -6.75 -9.76
C LYS A 60 12.14 -8.12 -9.16
N LEU A 61 11.69 -8.17 -7.90
CA LEU A 61 11.39 -9.43 -7.21
C LEU A 61 9.97 -9.92 -7.49
N ILE A 62 8.99 -9.01 -7.45
CA ILE A 62 7.58 -9.39 -7.49
C ILE A 62 7.07 -9.53 -8.93
N VAL A 63 7.36 -8.58 -9.81
CA VAL A 63 6.77 -8.56 -11.16
C VAL A 63 7.10 -9.81 -12.00
N PRO A 64 8.36 -10.28 -12.07
CA PRO A 64 8.67 -11.50 -12.84
C PRO A 64 7.98 -12.73 -12.26
N GLU A 65 7.94 -12.83 -10.93
CA GLU A 65 7.37 -13.98 -10.23
C GLU A 65 5.84 -14.03 -10.36
N VAL A 66 5.17 -12.87 -10.25
CA VAL A 66 3.72 -12.76 -10.54
C VAL A 66 3.43 -13.21 -11.96
N LYS A 67 4.20 -12.74 -12.94
CA LYS A 67 4.04 -13.13 -14.34
C LYS A 67 4.21 -14.63 -14.54
N ASN A 68 5.26 -15.21 -13.98
CA ASN A 68 5.54 -16.64 -14.12
C ASN A 68 4.47 -17.49 -13.43
N SER A 69 4.02 -17.08 -12.27
CA SER A 69 3.00 -17.79 -11.50
C SER A 69 1.63 -17.71 -12.14
N LEU A 70 1.25 -16.55 -12.67
CA LEU A 70 0.02 -16.42 -13.42
C LEU A 70 0.06 -17.27 -14.70
N ALA A 71 1.18 -17.29 -15.41
CA ALA A 71 1.34 -18.15 -16.59
C ALA A 71 1.24 -19.65 -16.22
N THR A 72 1.90 -20.07 -15.14
CA THR A 72 1.83 -21.44 -14.63
C THR A 72 0.42 -21.80 -14.18
N PHE A 73 -0.25 -20.91 -13.46
CA PHE A 73 -1.64 -21.10 -13.03
C PHE A 73 -2.57 -21.36 -14.22
N VAL A 74 -2.47 -20.55 -15.27
CA VAL A 74 -3.31 -20.69 -16.47
C VAL A 74 -3.06 -22.00 -17.17
N VAL A 75 -1.78 -22.39 -17.34
CA VAL A 75 -1.42 -23.66 -17.96
C VAL A 75 -1.93 -24.87 -17.16
N GLN A 76 -1.96 -24.76 -15.84
CA GLN A 76 -2.41 -25.83 -14.92
C GLN A 76 -3.91 -25.79 -14.61
N LEU A 77 -4.66 -24.79 -15.09
CA LEU A 77 -6.12 -24.71 -14.87
C LEU A 77 -6.88 -26.01 -15.21
N PRO A 78 -6.59 -26.71 -16.33
CA PRO A 78 -7.24 -27.98 -16.63
C PRO A 78 -6.96 -29.06 -15.58
N ASP A 79 -5.70 -29.19 -15.14
CA ASP A 79 -5.29 -30.17 -14.15
C ASP A 79 -5.92 -29.86 -12.77
N ILE A 80 -5.95 -28.57 -12.40
CA ILE A 80 -6.60 -28.12 -11.17
C ILE A 80 -8.08 -28.45 -11.17
N TYR A 81 -8.76 -28.21 -12.29
CA TYR A 81 -10.18 -28.56 -12.46
C TYR A 81 -10.42 -30.06 -12.24
N GLU A 82 -9.61 -30.93 -12.86
CA GLU A 82 -9.72 -32.38 -12.68
C GLU A 82 -9.43 -32.84 -11.24
N ILE A 83 -8.45 -32.22 -10.57
CA ILE A 83 -8.14 -32.51 -9.16
C ILE A 83 -9.31 -32.09 -8.26
N VAL A 84 -9.82 -30.88 -8.43
CA VAL A 84 -10.95 -30.34 -7.64
C VAL A 84 -12.20 -31.18 -7.88
N LYS A 85 -12.47 -31.54 -9.14
CA LYS A 85 -13.61 -32.39 -9.52
C LYS A 85 -13.52 -33.76 -8.83
N LYS A 86 -12.35 -34.40 -8.83
CA LYS A 86 -12.12 -35.68 -8.14
C LYS A 86 -12.32 -35.58 -6.62
N GLU A 87 -11.82 -34.54 -5.98
CA GLU A 87 -11.98 -34.36 -4.54
C GLU A 87 -13.43 -34.03 -4.16
N ILE A 88 -14.16 -33.24 -4.99
CA ILE A 88 -15.59 -32.96 -4.75
C ILE A 88 -16.42 -34.24 -4.88
N ILE A 89 -16.19 -35.07 -5.89
CA ILE A 89 -16.89 -36.35 -6.06
C ILE A 89 -16.60 -37.29 -4.90
N LYS A 90 -15.40 -37.29 -4.37
CA LYS A 90 -15.02 -38.11 -3.22
C LYS A 90 -15.73 -37.69 -1.93
N ILE A 91 -15.93 -36.40 -1.72
CA ILE A 91 -16.60 -35.84 -0.54
C ILE A 91 -18.13 -35.89 -0.69
N ILE A 92 -18.64 -35.65 -1.89
CA ILE A 92 -20.06 -35.59 -2.22
C ILE A 92 -20.33 -36.49 -3.45
N PRO A 93 -20.55 -37.79 -3.27
CA PRO A 93 -20.79 -38.73 -4.39
C PRO A 93 -21.97 -38.34 -5.29
N SER A 94 -23.00 -37.70 -4.73
CA SER A 94 -24.16 -37.21 -5.50
C SER A 94 -23.84 -36.04 -6.46
N ALA A 95 -22.68 -35.42 -6.33
CA ALA A 95 -22.25 -34.37 -7.26
C ALA A 95 -21.74 -34.94 -8.62
N GLN A 96 -21.55 -36.25 -8.71
CA GLN A 96 -21.03 -36.91 -9.93
C GLN A 96 -21.94 -36.71 -11.13
N GLU A 97 -23.26 -36.78 -10.95
CA GLU A 97 -24.23 -36.64 -12.01
C GLU A 97 -24.31 -35.20 -12.55
N ASN A 98 -24.26 -34.24 -11.69
CA ASN A 98 -24.25 -32.80 -12.05
C ASN A 98 -22.93 -32.33 -12.65
N LEU A 99 -21.78 -32.84 -12.20
CA LEU A 99 -20.44 -32.47 -12.70
C LEU A 99 -20.08 -33.19 -14.00
N SER A 100 -20.68 -34.36 -14.29
CA SER A 100 -20.50 -35.06 -15.56
C SER A 100 -21.40 -34.54 -16.69
N SER A 101 -22.54 -33.96 -16.34
CA SER A 101 -23.46 -33.36 -17.32
C SER A 101 -23.08 -31.91 -17.69
N THR A 102 -22.29 -31.26 -16.85
CA THR A 102 -21.79 -29.92 -17.15
C THR A 102 -20.53 -30.04 -18.01
N ASN A 103 -20.70 -30.04 -19.33
CA ASN A 103 -19.61 -29.84 -20.31
C ASN A 103 -19.05 -28.40 -20.15
N LEU A 104 -18.41 -28.14 -19.00
CA LEU A 104 -17.58 -26.93 -18.87
C LEU A 104 -16.44 -27.09 -19.86
N ASN A 105 -16.46 -26.28 -20.92
CA ASN A 105 -15.36 -26.22 -21.87
C ASN A 105 -14.15 -25.62 -21.14
N VAL A 106 -13.44 -26.49 -20.37
CA VAL A 106 -12.28 -26.08 -19.53
C VAL A 106 -11.25 -25.35 -20.36
N GLN A 107 -11.14 -25.73 -21.67
CA GLN A 107 -10.27 -25.07 -22.62
C GLN A 107 -10.72 -23.63 -22.89
N GLU A 108 -12.03 -23.39 -22.98
CA GLU A 108 -12.57 -22.03 -23.17
C GLU A 108 -12.43 -21.17 -21.92
N ILE A 109 -12.62 -21.78 -20.75
CA ILE A 109 -12.39 -21.11 -19.46
C ILE A 109 -10.90 -20.81 -19.27
N ALA A 110 -10.02 -21.76 -19.63
CA ALA A 110 -8.57 -21.56 -19.62
C ALA A 110 -8.15 -20.45 -20.59
N ASN A 111 -8.69 -20.43 -21.82
CA ASN A 111 -8.39 -19.39 -22.79
C ASN A 111 -8.91 -18.01 -22.35
N LYS A 112 -10.14 -17.91 -21.85
CA LYS A 112 -10.69 -16.67 -21.28
C LYS A 112 -9.93 -16.26 -20.02
N GLY A 113 -9.54 -17.20 -19.16
CA GLY A 113 -8.67 -16.99 -18.03
C GLY A 113 -7.31 -16.44 -18.46
N PHE A 114 -6.70 -17.03 -19.50
CA PHE A 114 -5.44 -16.57 -20.07
C PHE A 114 -5.56 -15.16 -20.66
N GLU A 115 -6.61 -14.87 -21.41
CA GLU A 115 -6.88 -13.52 -21.94
C GLU A 115 -7.06 -12.51 -20.82
N THR A 116 -7.84 -12.86 -19.77
CA THR A 116 -8.07 -11.99 -18.61
C THR A 116 -6.77 -11.77 -17.82
N VAL A 117 -6.02 -12.83 -17.55
CA VAL A 117 -4.72 -12.76 -16.85
C VAL A 117 -3.68 -12.04 -17.70
N SER A 118 -3.65 -12.26 -19.01
CA SER A 118 -2.77 -11.56 -19.95
C SER A 118 -3.14 -10.08 -20.05
N ALA A 119 -4.43 -9.75 -20.02
CA ALA A 119 -4.91 -8.38 -19.94
C ALA A 119 -4.55 -7.72 -18.60
N TRP A 120 -4.63 -8.45 -17.49
CA TRP A 120 -4.19 -7.99 -16.16
C TRP A 120 -2.67 -7.86 -16.09
N ALA A 121 -1.93 -8.84 -16.58
CA ALA A 121 -0.47 -8.76 -16.69
C ALA A 121 -0.06 -7.64 -17.65
N GLY A 122 -0.74 -7.50 -18.79
CA GLY A 122 -0.62 -6.38 -19.72
C GLY A 122 -0.96 -5.05 -19.06
N GLY A 123 -1.98 -5.00 -18.19
CA GLY A 123 -2.33 -3.84 -17.37
C GLY A 123 -1.23 -3.50 -16.36
N ILE A 124 -0.67 -4.49 -15.66
CA ILE A 124 0.49 -4.30 -14.77
C ILE A 124 1.72 -3.89 -15.60
N PHE A 125 1.96 -4.49 -16.75
CA PHE A 125 3.05 -4.10 -17.67
C PHE A 125 2.81 -2.70 -18.28
N SER A 126 1.57 -2.37 -18.59
CA SER A 126 1.18 -1.03 -19.05
C SER A 126 1.29 0.00 -17.91
N LEU A 127 1.02 -0.38 -16.67
CA LEU A 127 1.34 0.44 -15.50
C LEU A 127 2.86 0.63 -15.35
N VAL A 128 3.65 -0.40 -15.56
CA VAL A 128 5.14 -0.30 -15.58
C VAL A 128 5.60 0.55 -16.76
N ASN A 129 5.07 0.36 -17.96
CA ASN A 129 5.35 1.21 -19.13
C ASN A 129 4.73 2.61 -19.00
N SER A 130 3.57 2.75 -18.34
CA SER A 130 2.99 4.04 -17.97
C SER A 130 3.83 4.74 -16.92
N VAL A 131 4.55 4.01 -16.05
CA VAL A 131 5.57 4.59 -15.18
C VAL A 131 6.69 5.21 -16.01
N PHE A 132 7.08 4.66 -17.16
CA PHE A 132 7.98 5.32 -18.11
C PHE A 132 7.32 6.52 -18.83
N GLY A 133 6.05 6.46 -19.18
CA GLY A 133 5.28 7.60 -19.71
C GLY A 133 4.92 8.64 -18.64
N VAL A 134 4.70 8.19 -17.40
CA VAL A 134 4.53 9.00 -16.19
C VAL A 134 5.89 9.47 -15.64
N LEU A 135 7.03 8.93 -16.11
CA LEU A 135 8.37 9.32 -15.66
C LEU A 135 8.57 10.84 -15.74
N ALA A 136 8.12 11.47 -16.81
CA ALA A 136 8.17 12.93 -16.91
C ALA A 136 7.34 13.61 -15.80
N SER A 137 6.13 13.10 -15.53
CA SER A 137 5.26 13.61 -14.46
C SER A 137 5.81 13.29 -13.07
N VAL A 138 6.36 12.09 -12.88
CA VAL A 138 7.00 11.68 -11.61
C VAL A 138 8.31 12.44 -11.40
N VAL A 139 9.10 12.68 -12.45
CA VAL A 139 10.31 13.51 -12.36
C VAL A 139 9.94 14.94 -12.01
N MET A 140 8.95 15.53 -12.68
CA MET A 140 8.47 16.88 -12.36
C MET A 140 7.90 16.95 -10.94
N ALA A 141 7.09 15.97 -10.53
CA ALA A 141 6.57 15.88 -9.17
C ALA A 141 7.67 15.68 -8.13
N SER A 142 8.70 14.89 -8.45
CA SER A 142 9.88 14.68 -7.57
C SER A 142 10.72 15.94 -7.46
N ILE A 143 10.95 16.66 -8.58
CA ILE A 143 11.64 17.96 -8.57
C ILE A 143 10.87 18.93 -7.68
N LEU A 144 9.55 19.03 -7.86
CA LEU A 144 8.69 19.89 -7.05
C LEU A 144 8.74 19.46 -5.56
N ALA A 145 8.70 18.17 -5.28
CA ALA A 145 8.82 17.63 -3.92
C ALA A 145 10.16 18.02 -3.28
N ILE A 146 11.27 17.89 -4.02
CA ILE A 146 12.61 18.31 -3.56
C ILE A 146 12.61 19.81 -3.25
N TYR A 147 12.04 20.64 -4.14
CA TYR A 147 11.94 22.08 -3.91
C TYR A 147 11.10 22.41 -2.68
N ILE A 148 9.93 21.78 -2.51
CA ILE A 148 9.06 21.97 -1.35
C ILE A 148 9.79 21.58 -0.06
N VAL A 149 10.39 20.39 -0.03
CA VAL A 149 11.12 19.88 1.16
C VAL A 149 12.34 20.74 1.44
N SER A 150 13.13 21.13 0.43
CA SER A 150 14.31 21.99 0.59
C SER A 150 13.97 23.38 1.08
N SER A 151 12.85 23.93 0.61
CA SER A 151 12.41 25.31 0.90
C SER A 151 11.36 25.39 2.00
N LYS A 152 11.08 24.29 2.70
CA LYS A 152 10.00 24.17 3.70
C LYS A 152 9.97 25.34 4.69
N GLU A 153 11.10 25.70 5.28
CA GLU A 153 11.18 26.77 6.27
C GLU A 153 10.91 28.15 5.67
N THR A 154 11.42 28.37 4.45
CA THR A 154 11.19 29.63 3.71
C THR A 154 9.72 29.76 3.30
N LEU A 155 9.14 28.69 2.77
CA LEU A 155 7.72 28.63 2.39
C LEU A 155 6.83 28.85 3.63
N THR A 156 7.08 28.14 4.73
CA THR A 156 6.31 28.29 5.96
C THR A 156 6.37 29.75 6.44
N ARG A 157 7.55 30.37 6.44
CA ARG A 157 7.71 31.78 6.86
C ARG A 157 7.00 32.76 5.91
N GLN A 158 7.01 32.49 4.60
CA GLN A 158 6.31 33.33 3.61
C GLN A 158 4.79 33.21 3.76
N PHE A 159 4.27 31.99 3.89
CA PHE A 159 2.85 31.75 4.14
C PHE A 159 2.39 32.34 5.48
N ASP A 160 3.20 32.19 6.54
CA ASP A 160 2.90 32.78 7.84
C ASP A 160 2.75 34.30 7.75
N LYS A 161 3.67 35.00 7.06
CA LYS A 161 3.58 36.44 6.83
C LYS A 161 2.34 36.82 6.02
N LEU A 162 2.02 36.07 4.95
CA LEU A 162 0.83 36.30 4.13
C LEU A 162 -0.45 36.12 4.95
N PHE A 163 -0.55 35.03 5.68
CA PHE A 163 -1.74 34.75 6.47
C PHE A 163 -1.94 35.77 7.57
N LYS A 164 -0.90 36.14 8.30
CA LYS A 164 -0.97 37.20 9.34
C LYS A 164 -1.35 38.57 8.79
N LYS A 165 -1.06 38.85 7.51
CA LYS A 165 -1.39 40.14 6.89
C LYS A 165 -2.81 40.19 6.34
N PHE A 166 -3.32 39.11 5.75
CA PHE A 166 -4.57 39.11 5.02
C PHE A 166 -5.72 38.39 5.74
N ILE A 167 -5.45 37.58 6.76
CA ILE A 167 -6.47 36.81 7.46
C ILE A 167 -6.70 37.36 8.86
N PRO A 168 -7.96 37.62 9.24
CA PRO A 168 -8.29 38.07 10.61
C PRO A 168 -7.86 37.04 11.65
N GLU A 169 -7.47 37.51 12.85
CA GLU A 169 -7.00 36.64 13.94
C GLU A 169 -8.02 35.55 14.34
N ARG A 170 -9.31 35.83 14.18
CA ARG A 170 -10.40 34.85 14.43
C ARG A 170 -10.31 33.60 13.58
N ILE A 171 -9.79 33.71 12.35
CA ILE A 171 -9.69 32.60 11.39
C ILE A 171 -8.29 31.98 11.42
N ILE A 172 -7.28 32.80 11.75
CA ILE A 172 -5.88 32.36 11.70
C ILE A 172 -5.58 31.25 12.74
N LYS A 173 -6.10 31.37 13.96
CA LYS A 173 -5.91 30.38 15.04
C LYS A 173 -6.51 29.01 14.68
N PRO A 174 -7.80 28.89 14.28
CA PRO A 174 -8.37 27.61 13.81
C PRO A 174 -7.63 27.03 12.61
N MET A 175 -7.15 27.87 11.69
CA MET A 175 -6.40 27.46 10.53
C MET A 175 -5.04 26.82 10.90
N TYR A 176 -4.28 27.43 11.78
CA TYR A 176 -3.02 26.83 12.29
C TYR A 176 -3.28 25.52 13.02
N TYR A 177 -4.34 25.46 13.84
CA TYR A 177 -4.75 24.23 14.50
C TYR A 177 -5.09 23.15 13.48
N PHE A 178 -5.84 23.46 12.41
CA PHE A 178 -6.13 22.53 11.32
C PHE A 178 -4.86 22.01 10.65
N PHE A 179 -3.89 22.86 10.35
CA PHE A 179 -2.64 22.45 9.72
C PHE A 179 -1.79 21.59 10.65
N ASP A 180 -1.73 21.91 11.94
CA ASP A 180 -0.98 21.14 12.93
C ASP A 180 -1.58 19.75 13.14
N VAL A 181 -2.90 19.68 13.34
CA VAL A 181 -3.64 18.41 13.43
C VAL A 181 -3.47 17.59 12.15
N SER A 182 -3.56 18.21 10.97
CA SER A 182 -3.36 17.53 9.70
C SER A 182 -1.95 16.96 9.60
N ASN A 183 -0.92 17.78 9.82
CA ASN A 183 0.47 17.34 9.73
C ASN A 183 0.79 16.21 10.71
N SER A 184 0.35 16.32 11.96
CA SER A 184 0.57 15.28 12.98
C SER A 184 -0.16 13.98 12.64
N THR A 185 -1.43 14.06 12.20
CA THR A 185 -2.24 12.89 11.85
C THR A 185 -1.70 12.17 10.62
N PHE A 186 -1.38 12.91 9.55
CA PHE A 186 -0.79 12.32 8.36
C PHE A 186 0.57 11.68 8.63
N LYS A 187 1.46 12.36 9.36
CA LYS A 187 2.76 11.80 9.75
C LYS A 187 2.60 10.52 10.54
N ALA A 188 1.71 10.51 11.52
CA ALA A 188 1.44 9.34 12.36
C ALA A 188 0.86 8.18 11.54
N PHE A 189 -0.11 8.46 10.65
CA PHE A 189 -0.71 7.47 9.76
C PHE A 189 0.33 6.82 8.85
N PHE A 190 1.10 7.60 8.10
CA PHE A 190 2.08 7.03 7.17
C PHE A 190 3.19 6.26 7.90
N THR A 191 3.68 6.80 9.02
CA THR A 191 4.68 6.08 9.82
C THR A 191 4.13 4.76 10.33
N GLY A 192 2.90 4.76 10.87
CA GLY A 192 2.22 3.57 11.33
C GLY A 192 2.03 2.55 10.20
N GLN A 193 1.55 3.01 9.03
CA GLN A 193 1.29 2.15 7.88
C GLN A 193 2.56 1.49 7.32
N PHE A 194 3.69 2.22 7.30
CA PHE A 194 4.98 1.63 6.91
C PHE A 194 5.46 0.57 7.91
N ILE A 195 5.34 0.84 9.20
CA ILE A 195 5.73 -0.13 10.24
C ILE A 195 4.84 -1.37 10.17
N GLU A 196 3.53 -1.20 10.03
CA GLU A 196 2.56 -2.28 9.86
C GLU A 196 2.88 -3.15 8.64
N ALA A 197 3.14 -2.53 7.49
CA ALA A 197 3.50 -3.23 6.26
C ALA A 197 4.74 -4.13 6.44
N ILE A 198 5.77 -3.63 7.13
CA ILE A 198 6.97 -4.40 7.44
C ILE A 198 6.65 -5.57 8.38
N ILE A 199 5.89 -5.30 9.44
CA ILE A 199 5.51 -6.34 10.42
C ILE A 199 4.71 -7.45 9.75
N LEU A 200 3.69 -7.09 8.96
CA LEU A 200 2.85 -8.06 8.24
C LEU A 200 3.65 -8.87 7.22
N GLY A 201 4.51 -8.21 6.44
CA GLY A 201 5.38 -8.89 5.49
C GLY A 201 6.30 -9.91 6.15
N VAL A 202 6.92 -9.54 7.27
CA VAL A 202 7.79 -10.43 8.05
C VAL A 202 6.99 -11.56 8.69
N LEU A 203 5.88 -11.27 9.35
CA LEU A 203 5.04 -12.30 10.00
C LEU A 203 4.45 -13.27 8.98
N CYS A 204 4.01 -12.78 7.82
CA CYS A 204 3.51 -13.62 6.74
C CYS A 204 4.62 -14.53 6.21
N THR A 205 5.81 -14.00 5.95
CA THR A 205 6.97 -14.79 5.50
C THR A 205 7.36 -15.87 6.51
N LEU A 206 7.51 -15.49 7.77
CA LEU A 206 7.91 -16.42 8.84
C LEU A 206 6.83 -17.47 9.12
N GLY A 207 5.56 -17.08 9.13
CA GLY A 207 4.43 -17.98 9.34
C GLY A 207 4.29 -19.00 8.22
N MET A 208 4.38 -18.58 6.96
CA MET A 208 4.38 -19.50 5.82
C MET A 208 5.59 -20.41 5.82
N ALA A 209 6.78 -19.93 6.18
CA ALA A 209 7.99 -20.76 6.30
C ALA A 209 7.84 -21.80 7.42
N ALA A 210 7.28 -21.42 8.57
CA ALA A 210 7.01 -22.34 9.68
C ALA A 210 6.01 -23.44 9.30
N LEU A 211 5.01 -23.10 8.48
CA LEU A 211 4.04 -24.04 7.91
C LEU A 211 4.58 -24.82 6.70
N ARG A 212 5.84 -24.61 6.33
CA ARG A 212 6.49 -25.23 5.15
C ARG A 212 5.72 -25.00 3.86
N LEU A 213 5.06 -23.84 3.73
CA LEU A 213 4.40 -23.43 2.51
C LEU A 213 5.44 -22.86 1.51
N PRO A 214 5.36 -23.22 0.22
CA PRO A 214 6.25 -22.69 -0.79
C PRO A 214 6.01 -21.17 -1.00
N TYR A 215 6.95 -20.49 -1.65
CA TYR A 215 6.89 -19.07 -2.00
C TYR A 215 6.73 -18.10 -0.80
N ALA A 216 7.13 -18.53 0.42
CA ALA A 216 6.90 -17.77 1.66
C ALA A 216 7.45 -16.33 1.59
N SER A 217 8.69 -16.13 1.13
CA SER A 217 9.30 -14.79 1.03
C SER A 217 8.59 -13.89 0.02
N MET A 218 8.18 -14.46 -1.10
CA MET A 218 7.51 -13.73 -2.16
C MET A 218 6.10 -13.31 -1.76
N VAL A 219 5.29 -14.26 -1.27
CA VAL A 219 3.92 -13.99 -0.80
C VAL A 219 3.95 -13.03 0.38
N GLY A 220 4.86 -13.23 1.34
CA GLY A 220 5.01 -12.33 2.48
C GLY A 220 5.42 -10.92 2.09
N SER A 221 6.36 -10.77 1.14
CA SER A 221 6.74 -9.45 0.61
C SER A 221 5.59 -8.77 -0.12
N PHE A 222 4.79 -9.53 -0.88
CA PHE A 222 3.60 -9.01 -1.56
C PHE A 222 2.52 -8.58 -0.56
N VAL A 223 2.23 -9.40 0.46
CA VAL A 223 1.30 -9.06 1.55
C VAL A 223 1.75 -7.80 2.27
N GLY A 224 3.03 -7.70 2.65
CA GLY A 224 3.58 -6.50 3.27
C GLY A 224 3.46 -5.26 2.39
N LEU A 225 3.76 -5.38 1.09
CA LEU A 225 3.62 -4.25 0.16
C LEU A 225 2.17 -3.80 0.00
N THR A 226 1.26 -4.75 -0.21
CA THR A 226 -0.17 -4.43 -0.39
C THR A 226 -0.81 -3.92 0.88
N ALA A 227 -0.30 -4.28 2.05
CA ALA A 227 -0.72 -3.76 3.35
C ALA A 227 -0.55 -2.24 3.49
N LEU A 228 0.28 -1.60 2.66
CA LEU A 228 0.33 -0.13 2.58
C LEU A 228 -1.03 0.50 2.23
N VAL A 229 -1.93 -0.26 1.62
CA VAL A 229 -3.30 0.16 1.32
C VAL A 229 -4.24 -0.53 2.31
N PRO A 230 -4.77 0.18 3.31
CA PRO A 230 -5.61 -0.42 4.34
C PRO A 230 -6.78 -1.21 3.75
N MET A 231 -7.09 -2.36 4.33
CA MET A 231 -8.13 -3.32 3.92
C MET A 231 -7.90 -3.96 2.55
N VAL A 232 -7.64 -3.18 1.50
CA VAL A 232 -7.43 -3.68 0.13
C VAL A 232 -6.23 -4.62 0.08
N GLY A 233 -5.16 -4.30 0.82
CA GLY A 233 -3.93 -5.08 0.86
C GLY A 233 -4.14 -6.53 1.31
N ALA A 234 -4.96 -6.74 2.32
CA ALA A 234 -5.28 -8.07 2.84
C ALA A 234 -5.96 -8.96 1.78
N TYR A 235 -6.93 -8.40 1.04
CA TYR A 235 -7.60 -9.13 -0.04
C TYR A 235 -6.67 -9.43 -1.21
N LEU A 236 -5.87 -8.47 -1.63
CA LEU A 236 -4.88 -8.68 -2.71
C LEU A 236 -3.85 -9.72 -2.31
N GLY A 237 -3.35 -9.67 -1.07
CA GLY A 237 -2.42 -10.65 -0.53
C GLY A 237 -3.02 -12.06 -0.45
N CYS A 238 -4.30 -12.17 -0.06
CA CYS A 238 -5.04 -13.43 -0.02
C CYS A 238 -5.17 -14.04 -1.41
N ILE A 239 -5.67 -13.27 -2.36
CA ILE A 239 -5.85 -13.73 -3.76
C ILE A 239 -4.51 -14.15 -4.34
N PHE A 240 -3.49 -13.33 -4.20
CA PHE A 240 -2.16 -13.62 -4.73
C PHE A 240 -1.56 -14.90 -4.14
N GLY A 241 -1.53 -15.02 -2.81
CA GLY A 241 -0.97 -16.21 -2.17
C GLY A 241 -1.77 -17.48 -2.47
N PHE A 242 -3.10 -17.40 -2.52
CA PHE A 242 -3.95 -18.52 -2.94
C PHE A 242 -3.64 -18.98 -4.36
N LEU A 243 -3.59 -18.05 -5.32
CA LEU A 243 -3.27 -18.35 -6.73
C LEU A 243 -1.88 -18.96 -6.89
N MET A 244 -0.92 -18.54 -6.05
CA MET A 244 0.45 -19.07 -6.07
C MET A 244 0.54 -20.51 -5.54
N LEU A 245 -0.24 -20.85 -4.53
CA LEU A 245 -0.16 -22.15 -3.88
C LEU A 245 -1.10 -23.18 -4.52
N LEU A 246 -2.17 -22.76 -5.14
CA LEU A 246 -3.19 -23.64 -5.71
C LEU A 246 -2.61 -24.65 -6.74
N PRO A 247 -1.73 -24.25 -7.69
CA PRO A 247 -1.09 -25.18 -8.62
C PRO A 247 -0.17 -26.20 -7.94
N VAL A 248 0.44 -25.83 -6.81
CA VAL A 248 1.34 -26.72 -6.07
C VAL A 248 0.54 -27.76 -5.30
N SER A 249 -0.50 -27.34 -4.59
CA SER A 249 -1.41 -28.21 -3.85
C SER A 249 -2.63 -27.43 -3.36
N PRO A 250 -3.85 -27.87 -3.72
CA PRO A 250 -5.09 -27.28 -3.19
C PRO A 250 -5.14 -27.27 -1.66
N PHE A 251 -4.61 -28.33 -1.03
CA PHE A 251 -4.53 -28.42 0.44
C PHE A 251 -3.63 -27.31 1.03
N LYS A 252 -2.46 -27.07 0.44
CA LYS A 252 -1.57 -25.98 0.87
C LYS A 252 -2.19 -24.62 0.67
N ALA A 253 -2.94 -24.40 -0.42
CA ALA A 253 -3.69 -23.18 -0.68
C ALA A 253 -4.75 -22.93 0.42
N MET A 254 -5.49 -23.97 0.83
CA MET A 254 -6.46 -23.87 1.94
C MET A 254 -5.78 -23.58 3.29
N VAL A 255 -4.66 -24.25 3.59
CA VAL A 255 -3.86 -23.98 4.79
C VAL A 255 -3.38 -22.50 4.81
N PHE A 256 -2.97 -21.98 3.67
CA PHE A 256 -2.59 -20.55 3.54
C PHE A 256 -3.75 -19.61 3.83
N ILE A 257 -4.95 -19.87 3.29
CA ILE A 257 -6.13 -19.05 3.59
C ILE A 257 -6.40 -19.01 5.09
N ILE A 258 -6.43 -20.17 5.74
CA ILE A 258 -6.66 -20.27 7.19
C ILE A 258 -5.59 -19.50 7.95
N PHE A 259 -4.32 -19.71 7.58
CA PHE A 259 -3.20 -18.98 8.17
C PHE A 259 -3.34 -17.48 8.01
N LEU A 260 -3.66 -17.01 6.80
CA LEU A 260 -3.80 -15.58 6.53
C LEU A 260 -4.99 -14.97 7.28
N LEU A 261 -6.12 -15.68 7.40
CA LEU A 261 -7.25 -15.24 8.21
C LEU A 261 -6.86 -15.08 9.69
N VAL A 262 -6.09 -16.01 10.25
CA VAL A 262 -5.57 -15.89 11.63
C VAL A 262 -4.62 -14.70 11.73
N LEU A 263 -3.72 -14.53 10.76
CA LEU A 263 -2.79 -13.39 10.72
C LEU A 263 -3.56 -12.06 10.65
N GLN A 264 -4.63 -11.97 9.86
CA GLN A 264 -5.47 -10.79 9.76
C GLN A 264 -6.24 -10.49 11.06
N GLN A 265 -6.64 -11.54 11.81
CA GLN A 265 -7.23 -11.34 13.14
C GLN A 265 -6.20 -10.78 14.13
N ILE A 266 -4.95 -11.26 14.07
CA ILE A 266 -3.85 -10.72 14.90
C ILE A 266 -3.54 -9.27 14.48
N GLU A 267 -3.51 -9.01 13.19
CA GLU A 267 -3.32 -7.66 12.64
C GLU A 267 -4.38 -6.71 13.17
N GLY A 268 -5.66 -6.98 12.92
CA GLY A 268 -6.77 -6.09 13.26
C GLY A 268 -6.96 -5.87 14.76
N ASN A 269 -6.68 -6.89 15.62
CA ASN A 269 -6.92 -6.80 17.06
C ASN A 269 -5.68 -6.44 17.88
N VAL A 270 -4.47 -6.67 17.36
CA VAL A 270 -3.24 -6.51 18.14
C VAL A 270 -2.27 -5.52 17.49
N ILE A 271 -1.96 -5.69 16.19
CA ILE A 271 -0.93 -4.91 15.50
C ILE A 271 -1.47 -3.52 15.15
N TYR A 272 -2.58 -3.48 14.41
CA TYR A 272 -3.18 -2.22 13.95
C TYR A 272 -3.47 -1.24 15.08
N PRO A 273 -4.12 -1.63 16.20
CA PRO A 273 -4.38 -0.70 17.31
C PRO A 273 -3.12 -0.15 17.97
N ARG A 274 -2.03 -0.93 17.99
CA ARG A 274 -0.77 -0.51 18.62
C ARG A 274 0.10 0.34 17.70
N VAL A 275 0.08 0.08 16.40
CA VAL A 275 0.98 0.70 15.42
C VAL A 275 0.34 1.93 14.77
N VAL A 276 -0.89 1.80 14.33
CA VAL A 276 -1.63 2.84 13.60
C VAL A 276 -2.74 3.45 14.47
N GLY A 277 -3.53 2.62 15.10
CA GLY A 277 -4.79 3.02 15.75
C GLY A 277 -4.63 4.04 16.89
N SER A 278 -3.59 3.93 17.71
CA SER A 278 -3.31 4.89 18.79
C SER A 278 -2.95 6.29 18.27
N SER A 279 -2.41 6.35 17.06
CA SER A 279 -1.92 7.60 16.45
C SER A 279 -2.98 8.31 15.62
N VAL A 280 -3.92 7.55 15.04
CA VAL A 280 -4.96 8.08 14.14
C VAL A 280 -6.31 8.23 14.84
N GLY A 281 -6.60 7.36 15.82
CA GLY A 281 -7.80 7.43 16.67
C GLY A 281 -9.13 7.28 15.93
N LEU A 282 -9.10 6.75 14.70
CA LEU A 282 -10.29 6.59 13.85
C LEU A 282 -10.92 5.20 14.06
N PRO A 283 -12.20 5.08 14.43
CA PRO A 283 -12.89 3.78 14.48
C PRO A 283 -12.88 3.05 13.13
N GLY A 284 -12.74 1.72 13.14
CA GLY A 284 -12.60 0.90 11.93
C GLY A 284 -13.71 1.09 10.89
N MET A 285 -14.95 1.35 11.32
CA MET A 285 -16.07 1.67 10.41
C MET A 285 -15.76 2.90 9.55
N TRP A 286 -15.18 3.95 10.14
CA TRP A 286 -14.82 5.17 9.41
C TRP A 286 -13.64 4.95 8.47
N VAL A 287 -12.74 4.01 8.78
CA VAL A 287 -11.67 3.59 7.85
C VAL A 287 -12.30 2.99 6.60
N LEU A 288 -13.27 2.07 6.74
CA LEU A 288 -13.98 1.47 5.61
C LEU A 288 -14.71 2.53 4.76
N VAL A 289 -15.47 3.41 5.40
CA VAL A 289 -16.16 4.51 4.72
C VAL A 289 -15.18 5.40 3.96
N SER A 290 -14.03 5.72 4.58
CA SER A 290 -12.99 6.55 3.96
C SER A 290 -12.41 5.92 2.69
N VAL A 291 -12.18 4.60 2.72
CA VAL A 291 -11.66 3.84 1.57
C VAL A 291 -12.68 3.81 0.44
N ILE A 292 -13.96 3.54 0.74
CA ILE A 292 -15.05 3.49 -0.25
C ILE A 292 -15.28 4.87 -0.89
N VAL A 293 -15.48 5.89 -0.06
CA VAL A 293 -15.76 7.26 -0.54
C VAL A 293 -14.54 7.84 -1.25
N GLY A 294 -13.36 7.70 -0.64
CA GLY A 294 -12.11 8.16 -1.24
C GLY A 294 -11.84 7.49 -2.59
N GLY A 295 -12.01 6.17 -2.65
CA GLY A 295 -11.85 5.39 -3.87
C GLY A 295 -12.83 5.81 -4.97
N GLY A 296 -14.08 6.06 -4.62
CA GLY A 296 -15.12 6.53 -5.55
C GLY A 296 -14.85 7.95 -6.09
N LEU A 297 -14.29 8.84 -5.29
CA LEU A 297 -14.04 10.23 -5.68
C LEU A 297 -12.69 10.43 -6.39
N PHE A 298 -11.64 9.76 -5.93
CA PHE A 298 -10.26 10.03 -6.36
C PHE A 298 -9.48 8.77 -6.73
N ASN A 299 -10.16 7.64 -6.98
CA ASN A 299 -9.56 6.36 -7.34
C ASN A 299 -8.48 5.91 -6.32
N MET A 300 -7.34 5.40 -6.79
CA MET A 300 -6.23 4.93 -5.93
C MET A 300 -5.71 5.99 -4.95
N VAL A 301 -5.63 7.25 -5.38
CA VAL A 301 -5.20 8.37 -4.52
C VAL A 301 -6.19 8.56 -3.37
N GLY A 302 -7.48 8.48 -3.66
CA GLY A 302 -8.52 8.60 -2.64
C GLY A 302 -8.55 7.44 -1.65
N ILE A 303 -8.28 6.22 -2.09
CA ILE A 303 -8.14 5.06 -1.19
C ILE A 303 -7.01 5.31 -0.18
N PHE A 304 -5.85 5.78 -0.66
CA PHE A 304 -4.66 5.96 0.15
C PHE A 304 -4.76 7.16 1.11
N PHE A 305 -5.30 8.28 0.64
CA PHE A 305 -5.42 9.52 1.42
C PHE A 305 -6.75 9.68 2.15
N GLY A 306 -7.77 8.92 1.80
CA GLY A 306 -9.10 9.00 2.40
C GLY A 306 -9.06 8.78 3.92
N VAL A 307 -8.31 7.78 4.37
CA VAL A 307 -8.20 7.45 5.79
C VAL A 307 -7.60 8.60 6.62
N PRO A 308 -6.41 9.14 6.31
CA PRO A 308 -5.86 10.25 7.09
C PRO A 308 -6.68 11.54 6.96
N VAL A 309 -7.32 11.82 5.83
CA VAL A 309 -8.22 12.97 5.69
C VAL A 309 -9.43 12.84 6.62
N THR A 310 -10.07 11.68 6.62
CA THR A 310 -11.20 11.42 7.52
C THR A 310 -10.77 11.46 8.99
N ALA A 311 -9.57 10.99 9.31
CA ALA A 311 -9.03 11.05 10.65
C ALA A 311 -8.81 12.49 11.14
N VAL A 312 -8.33 13.38 10.27
CA VAL A 312 -8.21 14.81 10.58
C VAL A 312 -9.58 15.42 10.87
N ILE A 313 -10.55 15.16 9.98
CA ILE A 313 -11.93 15.67 10.15
C ILE A 313 -12.53 15.14 11.47
N TYR A 314 -12.41 13.84 11.71
CA TYR A 314 -12.92 13.20 12.92
C TYR A 314 -12.29 13.79 14.19
N LYS A 315 -10.97 14.00 14.21
CA LYS A 315 -10.25 14.56 15.34
C LYS A 315 -10.69 15.99 15.62
N ILE A 316 -10.78 16.83 14.60
CA ILE A 316 -11.23 18.23 14.74
C ILE A 316 -12.66 18.30 15.27
N LEU A 317 -13.58 17.48 14.71
CA LEU A 317 -14.95 17.42 15.20
C LEU A 317 -15.03 16.95 16.65
N LYS A 318 -14.27 15.92 17.00
CA LYS A 318 -14.20 15.41 18.39
C LYS A 318 -13.70 16.46 19.37
N ASP A 319 -12.66 17.21 18.99
CA ASP A 319 -12.06 18.24 19.84
C ASP A 319 -12.97 19.48 19.98
N GLN A 320 -13.93 19.68 19.06
CA GLN A 320 -14.93 20.76 19.16
C GLN A 320 -16.18 20.38 19.97
N VAL A 321 -16.48 19.09 20.09
CA VAL A 321 -17.66 18.57 20.78
C VAL A 321 -17.38 18.25 22.25
N ASN A 322 -16.13 17.96 22.60
CA ASN A 322 -15.66 17.72 23.98
C ASN A 322 -15.06 18.99 24.57
#